data_f81605f2125b034400a98a8a0032e7c4
#
_entry.id   f81605f2125b034400a98a8a0032e7c4
#
_cell.length_a   1.000
_cell.length_b   1.000
_cell.length_c   1.000
_cell.angle_alpha   90.00
_cell.angle_beta   90.00
_cell.angle_gamma   90.00
#
_symmetry.space_group_name_H-M   'P 1'
#
loop_
_entity.id
_entity.type
_entity.pdbx_description
1 polymer ?
#
loop_
_entity_poly.entity_id
_entity_poly.type
_entity_poly.pdbx_seq_one_letter_code
_entity_poly.pdbx_strand_id
1 'polypeptide(L)'
;VNTRGELVGINTLIKSQTGSYIGYSFAIPSAIVKKVVVDLKEYGVVQRALLGVSYREIDEEFVEAFGEEYGIRETGGVYVADVSEDGAAKAAGIRKGDVITAIDGIRLGNNTNLAEIMSRYRPNDKVTISVKRDGKTKQFEVVLRNKAGKAELLSRDYVDVAESLGGRFAEINDRTRRELRIENGIRVTGVRPGGVLARARVKEGFVITHINDRPIRSVADLDRVTGPVTYIEGVYPNGRAISYSLVQ
;
A
#
# COMPACT_ATOMS: atom_id res chain seq x y z
N VAL A 1 -2.91 -13.29 -25.76
CA VAL A 1 -2.47 -14.71 -25.74
C VAL A 1 -1.18 -14.87 -26.55
N ASN A 2 -0.39 -15.90 -26.30
CA ASN A 2 0.79 -16.23 -27.08
C ASN A 2 0.41 -17.15 -28.28
N THR A 3 1.41 -17.54 -29.08
CA THR A 3 1.23 -18.42 -30.26
C THR A 3 0.77 -19.84 -29.91
N ARG A 4 0.82 -20.25 -28.65
CA ARG A 4 0.29 -21.52 -28.16
C ARG A 4 -1.14 -21.40 -27.60
N GLY A 5 -1.77 -20.22 -27.69
CA GLY A 5 -3.09 -19.98 -27.14
C GLY A 5 -3.13 -19.75 -25.63
N GLU A 6 -1.97 -19.63 -24.95
CA GLU A 6 -1.91 -19.43 -23.51
C GLU A 6 -2.14 -17.96 -23.18
N LEU A 7 -2.91 -17.69 -22.12
CA LEU A 7 -3.15 -16.34 -21.61
C LEU A 7 -1.87 -15.78 -21.01
N VAL A 8 -1.35 -14.68 -21.57
CA VAL A 8 -0.13 -14.00 -21.08
C VAL A 8 -0.45 -12.74 -20.27
N GLY A 9 -1.62 -12.15 -20.48
CA GLY A 9 -2.08 -10.98 -19.75
C GLY A 9 -3.48 -10.57 -20.14
N ILE A 10 -4.07 -9.65 -19.36
CA ILE A 10 -5.39 -9.07 -19.58
C ILE A 10 -5.24 -7.56 -19.72
N ASN A 11 -5.69 -6.98 -20.84
CA ASN A 11 -5.68 -5.55 -21.05
C ASN A 11 -6.64 -4.87 -20.07
N THR A 12 -6.20 -3.81 -19.41
CA THR A 12 -6.97 -3.18 -18.33
C THR A 12 -7.14 -1.69 -18.48
N LEU A 13 -6.15 -1.00 -19.02
CA LEU A 13 -6.12 0.45 -19.08
C LEU A 13 -5.46 0.94 -20.36
N ILE A 14 -6.04 1.99 -20.96
CA ILE A 14 -5.42 2.79 -22.01
C ILE A 14 -5.21 4.18 -21.44
N LYS A 15 -3.97 4.69 -21.47
CA LYS A 15 -3.72 6.09 -21.13
C LYS A 15 -4.19 6.94 -22.30
N SER A 16 -5.24 7.74 -22.11
CA SER A 16 -5.80 8.61 -23.13
C SER A 16 -6.38 9.86 -22.47
N GLN A 17 -6.16 11.00 -23.10
CA GLN A 17 -6.80 12.27 -22.72
C GLN A 17 -8.09 12.52 -23.53
N THR A 18 -8.25 11.85 -24.67
CA THR A 18 -9.34 12.07 -25.62
C THR A 18 -10.26 10.86 -25.79
N GLY A 19 -10.00 9.75 -25.07
CA GLY A 19 -10.68 8.47 -25.28
C GLY A 19 -10.12 7.64 -26.43
N SER A 20 -9.23 8.21 -27.27
CA SER A 20 -8.56 7.51 -28.36
C SER A 20 -7.19 6.98 -27.93
N TYR A 21 -6.72 5.90 -28.57
CA TYR A 21 -5.39 5.32 -28.29
C TYR A 21 -4.27 6.29 -28.66
N ILE A 22 -3.40 6.59 -27.69
CA ILE A 22 -2.25 7.50 -27.85
C ILE A 22 -0.90 6.78 -27.72
N GLY A 23 -0.86 5.45 -27.93
CA GLY A 23 0.37 4.66 -27.92
C GLY A 23 0.65 3.89 -26.60
N TYR A 24 -0.13 4.11 -25.54
CA TYR A 24 0.07 3.43 -24.27
C TYR A 24 -1.15 2.59 -23.89
N SER A 25 -0.94 1.28 -23.73
CA SER A 25 -1.90 0.36 -23.13
C SER A 25 -1.20 -0.49 -22.06
N PHE A 26 -1.95 -0.86 -21.05
CA PHE A 26 -1.43 -1.64 -19.92
C PHE A 26 -2.20 -2.95 -19.81
N ALA A 27 -1.44 -4.03 -19.56
CA ALA A 27 -2.00 -5.35 -19.32
C ALA A 27 -1.49 -5.90 -17.97
N ILE A 28 -2.37 -6.57 -17.24
CA ILE A 28 -1.97 -7.30 -16.04
C ILE A 28 -1.44 -8.67 -16.47
N PRO A 29 -0.20 -9.05 -16.09
CA PRO A 29 0.34 -10.37 -16.37
C PRO A 29 -0.54 -11.51 -15.83
N SER A 30 -0.67 -12.59 -16.60
CA SER A 30 -1.53 -13.73 -16.24
C SER A 30 -1.18 -14.38 -14.89
N ALA A 31 0.08 -14.34 -14.49
CA ALA A 31 0.52 -14.84 -13.18
C ALA A 31 -0.13 -14.08 -12.01
N ILE A 32 -0.21 -12.75 -12.12
CA ILE A 32 -0.87 -11.90 -11.12
C ILE A 32 -2.38 -12.16 -11.14
N VAL A 33 -2.98 -12.22 -12.33
CA VAL A 33 -4.43 -12.53 -12.48
C VAL A 33 -4.76 -13.86 -11.81
N LYS A 34 -3.98 -14.91 -12.09
CA LYS A 34 -4.18 -16.25 -11.51
C LYS A 34 -4.13 -16.20 -9.98
N LYS A 35 -3.12 -15.52 -9.42
CA LYS A 35 -2.97 -15.37 -7.96
C LYS A 35 -4.19 -14.66 -7.36
N VAL A 36 -4.63 -13.55 -7.94
CA VAL A 36 -5.79 -12.79 -7.47
C VAL A 36 -7.07 -13.61 -7.52
N VAL A 37 -7.32 -14.36 -8.61
CA VAL A 37 -8.49 -15.22 -8.73
C VAL A 37 -8.49 -16.34 -7.69
N VAL A 38 -7.34 -16.97 -7.45
CA VAL A 38 -7.20 -18.01 -6.43
C VAL A 38 -7.48 -17.41 -5.04
N ASP A 39 -6.89 -16.26 -4.73
CA ASP A 39 -7.11 -15.59 -3.43
C ASP A 39 -8.60 -15.29 -3.21
N LEU A 40 -9.27 -14.73 -4.21
CA LEU A 40 -10.71 -14.42 -4.11
C LEU A 40 -11.58 -15.66 -3.94
N LYS A 41 -11.22 -16.78 -4.59
CA LYS A 41 -11.94 -18.06 -4.45
C LYS A 41 -11.74 -18.68 -3.07
N GLU A 42 -10.52 -18.71 -2.58
CA GLU A 42 -10.15 -19.40 -1.33
C GLU A 42 -10.44 -18.55 -0.09
N TYR A 43 -10.08 -17.26 -0.14
CA TYR A 43 -10.12 -16.38 1.04
C TYR A 43 -11.20 -15.31 0.95
N GLY A 44 -11.81 -15.09 -0.21
CA GLY A 44 -12.78 -14.01 -0.45
C GLY A 44 -12.18 -12.61 -0.51
N VAL A 45 -10.86 -12.49 -0.32
CA VAL A 45 -10.10 -11.24 -0.32
C VAL A 45 -8.73 -11.46 -0.93
N VAL A 46 -8.20 -10.46 -1.66
CA VAL A 46 -6.86 -10.54 -2.25
C VAL A 46 -5.81 -10.48 -1.15
N GLN A 47 -4.94 -11.47 -1.11
CA GLN A 47 -3.82 -11.54 -0.18
C GLN A 47 -2.68 -10.65 -0.68
N ARG A 48 -2.35 -9.58 0.03
CA ARG A 48 -1.26 -8.67 -0.31
C ARG A 48 -0.15 -8.79 0.72
N ALA A 49 1.00 -9.32 0.28
CA ALA A 49 2.20 -9.38 1.09
C ALA A 49 2.93 -8.04 1.06
N LEU A 50 3.38 -7.57 2.21
CA LEU A 50 4.13 -6.33 2.35
C LEU A 50 5.47 -6.59 3.02
N LEU A 51 6.49 -5.89 2.53
CA LEU A 51 7.82 -5.87 3.13
C LEU A 51 7.91 -4.83 4.26
N GLY A 52 7.13 -3.76 4.17
CA GLY A 52 7.14 -2.67 5.15
C GLY A 52 8.35 -1.76 4.98
N VAL A 53 8.64 -1.35 3.75
CA VAL A 53 9.70 -0.38 3.43
C VAL A 53 9.15 0.78 2.62
N SER A 54 9.67 1.98 2.87
CA SER A 54 9.62 3.10 1.94
C SER A 54 10.88 3.05 1.09
N TYR A 55 10.75 3.11 -0.23
CA TYR A 55 11.88 2.92 -1.12
C TYR A 55 11.87 3.88 -2.30
N ARG A 56 13.03 4.02 -2.96
CA ARG A 56 13.20 4.65 -4.26
C ARG A 56 13.86 3.66 -5.21
N GLU A 57 13.42 3.63 -6.44
CA GLU A 57 14.09 2.88 -7.50
C GLU A 57 15.43 3.56 -7.81
N ILE A 58 16.46 2.76 -8.06
CA ILE A 58 17.78 3.26 -8.41
C ILE A 58 17.88 3.26 -9.93
N ASP A 59 17.34 4.32 -10.52
CA ASP A 59 17.46 4.67 -11.94
C ASP A 59 18.60 5.65 -12.19
N GLU A 60 18.72 6.14 -13.42
CA GLU A 60 19.76 7.11 -13.81
C GLU A 60 19.60 8.44 -13.04
N GLU A 61 18.34 8.91 -12.88
CA GLU A 61 18.04 10.14 -12.15
C GLU A 61 18.45 10.03 -10.67
N PHE A 62 18.18 8.89 -10.04
CA PHE A 62 18.60 8.64 -8.66
C PHE A 62 20.13 8.62 -8.52
N VAL A 63 20.84 7.96 -9.44
CA VAL A 63 22.30 7.88 -9.40
C VAL A 63 22.94 9.26 -9.62
N GLU A 64 22.39 10.06 -10.53
CA GLU A 64 22.86 11.43 -10.78
C GLU A 64 22.62 12.34 -9.56
N ALA A 65 21.45 12.28 -8.95
CA ALA A 65 21.08 13.18 -7.86
C ALA A 65 21.65 12.76 -6.49
N PHE A 66 21.78 11.47 -6.23
CA PHE A 66 22.07 10.93 -4.88
C PHE A 66 23.18 9.89 -4.86
N GLY A 67 23.70 9.47 -6.02
CA GLY A 67 24.68 8.38 -6.11
C GLY A 67 25.97 8.65 -5.33
N GLU A 68 26.48 9.87 -5.34
CA GLU A 68 27.67 10.27 -4.59
C GLU A 68 27.43 10.24 -3.08
N GLU A 69 26.28 10.78 -2.62
CA GLU A 69 25.88 10.83 -1.21
C GLU A 69 25.76 9.43 -0.60
N TYR A 70 25.14 8.49 -1.34
CA TYR A 70 24.86 7.14 -0.85
C TYR A 70 25.88 6.09 -1.31
N GLY A 71 26.91 6.49 -2.06
CA GLY A 71 27.92 5.57 -2.58
C GLY A 71 27.39 4.59 -3.64
N ILE A 72 26.33 4.97 -4.36
CA ILE A 72 25.66 4.17 -5.39
C ILE A 72 26.09 4.67 -6.76
N ARG A 73 26.73 3.80 -7.55
CA ARG A 73 27.29 4.16 -8.86
C ARG A 73 26.62 3.48 -10.05
N GLU A 74 25.77 2.51 -9.78
CA GLU A 74 25.12 1.68 -10.81
C GLU A 74 23.61 1.71 -10.60
N THR A 75 22.88 1.69 -11.68
CA THR A 75 21.42 1.56 -11.66
C THR A 75 20.99 0.14 -11.30
N GLY A 76 19.77 0.01 -10.80
CA GLY A 76 19.17 -1.27 -10.45
C GLY A 76 19.06 -1.51 -8.94
N GLY A 77 18.02 -2.24 -8.58
CA GLY A 77 17.63 -2.40 -7.19
C GLY A 77 16.80 -1.23 -6.66
N VAL A 78 16.52 -1.26 -5.37
CA VAL A 78 15.78 -0.20 -4.68
C VAL A 78 16.50 0.22 -3.40
N TYR A 79 16.64 1.52 -3.20
CA TYR A 79 17.18 2.12 -2.00
C TYR A 79 16.12 2.18 -0.92
N VAL A 80 16.40 1.61 0.25
CA VAL A 80 15.51 1.63 1.42
C VAL A 80 15.62 2.99 2.11
N ALA A 81 14.64 3.84 1.91
CA ALA A 81 14.58 5.18 2.51
C ALA A 81 14.12 5.11 3.98
N ASP A 82 13.24 4.17 4.30
CA ASP A 82 12.75 3.94 5.66
C ASP A 82 12.18 2.52 5.81
N VAL A 83 12.03 2.04 7.05
CA VAL A 83 11.43 0.75 7.40
C VAL A 83 10.34 0.95 8.45
N SER A 84 9.17 0.35 8.22
CA SER A 84 8.06 0.40 9.18
C SER A 84 8.38 -0.39 10.45
N GLU A 85 8.00 0.13 11.62
CA GLU A 85 8.25 -0.51 12.92
C GLU A 85 7.72 -1.96 12.97
N ASP A 86 6.48 -2.18 12.52
CA ASP A 86 5.85 -3.50 12.47
C ASP A 86 6.08 -4.20 11.11
N GLY A 87 7.05 -3.72 10.31
CA GLY A 87 7.34 -4.24 8.97
C GLY A 87 8.10 -5.56 9.00
N ALA A 88 7.90 -6.39 7.95
CA ALA A 88 8.65 -7.63 7.75
C ALA A 88 10.16 -7.37 7.60
N ALA A 89 10.53 -6.31 6.87
CA ALA A 89 11.91 -5.89 6.66
C ALA A 89 12.65 -5.60 7.97
N LYS A 90 12.01 -4.82 8.87
CA LYS A 90 12.60 -4.50 10.17
C LYS A 90 12.81 -5.72 11.04
N ALA A 91 11.81 -6.61 11.08
CA ALA A 91 11.90 -7.86 11.83
C ALA A 91 13.04 -8.77 11.34
N ALA A 92 13.35 -8.73 10.05
CA ALA A 92 14.44 -9.49 9.45
C ALA A 92 15.80 -8.79 9.54
N GLY A 93 15.87 -7.53 9.99
CA GLY A 93 17.12 -6.77 10.14
C GLY A 93 17.53 -5.97 8.91
N ILE A 94 16.65 -5.77 7.94
CA ILE A 94 16.79 -4.80 6.84
C ILE A 94 16.60 -3.40 7.44
N ARG A 95 17.39 -2.43 6.96
CA ARG A 95 17.48 -1.08 7.54
C ARG A 95 17.44 -0.01 6.46
N LYS A 96 17.13 1.21 6.87
CA LYS A 96 17.39 2.41 6.06
C LYS A 96 18.84 2.42 5.56
N GLY A 97 19.05 2.76 4.31
CA GLY A 97 20.34 2.78 3.64
C GLY A 97 20.73 1.47 2.94
N ASP A 98 19.97 0.38 3.14
CA ASP A 98 20.17 -0.84 2.36
C ASP A 98 19.73 -0.64 0.91
N VAL A 99 20.38 -1.33 0.00
CA VAL A 99 19.94 -1.46 -1.40
C VAL A 99 19.45 -2.88 -1.61
N ILE A 100 18.15 -3.08 -1.79
CA ILE A 100 17.59 -4.39 -2.13
C ILE A 100 17.88 -4.66 -3.60
N THR A 101 18.58 -5.75 -3.89
CA THR A 101 19.04 -6.09 -5.24
C THR A 101 18.32 -7.29 -5.85
N ALA A 102 17.78 -8.19 -5.02
CA ALA A 102 17.02 -9.35 -5.48
C ALA A 102 16.07 -9.88 -4.40
N ILE A 103 15.01 -10.55 -4.82
CA ILE A 103 14.09 -11.33 -3.98
C ILE A 103 13.98 -12.73 -4.60
N ASP A 104 14.26 -13.78 -3.80
CA ASP A 104 14.31 -15.17 -4.23
C ASP A 104 15.11 -15.38 -5.52
N GLY A 105 16.25 -14.68 -5.64
CA GLY A 105 17.12 -14.71 -6.81
C GLY A 105 16.64 -13.89 -8.00
N ILE A 106 15.42 -13.35 -7.98
CA ILE A 106 14.91 -12.45 -9.03
C ILE A 106 15.49 -11.06 -8.80
N ARG A 107 16.33 -10.60 -9.74
CA ARG A 107 16.97 -9.28 -9.64
C ARG A 107 15.99 -8.16 -9.88
N LEU A 108 16.09 -7.11 -9.07
CA LEU A 108 15.43 -5.83 -9.28
C LEU A 108 16.23 -4.98 -10.27
N GLY A 109 15.55 -4.30 -11.18
CA GLY A 109 16.17 -3.46 -12.21
C GLY A 109 15.15 -2.86 -13.16
N ASN A 110 15.60 -2.29 -14.27
CA ASN A 110 14.77 -1.53 -15.22
C ASN A 110 13.52 -2.25 -15.73
N ASN A 111 13.52 -3.59 -15.76
CA ASN A 111 12.41 -4.40 -16.26
C ASN A 111 11.64 -5.15 -15.16
N THR A 112 12.04 -5.01 -13.89
CA THR A 112 11.43 -5.77 -12.79
C THR A 112 11.49 -4.92 -11.53
N ASN A 113 10.34 -4.40 -11.12
CA ASN A 113 10.24 -3.58 -9.92
C ASN A 113 9.81 -4.39 -8.68
N LEU A 114 10.06 -3.81 -7.51
CA LEU A 114 9.75 -4.43 -6.21
C LEU A 114 8.26 -4.77 -6.08
N ALA A 115 7.37 -3.86 -6.50
CA ALA A 115 5.93 -4.05 -6.36
C ALA A 115 5.42 -5.23 -7.21
N GLU A 116 5.97 -5.41 -8.42
CA GLU A 116 5.63 -6.54 -9.28
C GLU A 116 6.03 -7.87 -8.63
N ILE A 117 7.27 -7.97 -8.13
CA ILE A 117 7.72 -9.20 -7.44
C ILE A 117 6.85 -9.46 -6.22
N MET A 118 6.63 -8.45 -5.37
CA MET A 118 5.82 -8.57 -4.15
C MET A 118 4.37 -8.98 -4.43
N SER A 119 3.81 -8.61 -5.60
CA SER A 119 2.44 -8.99 -5.97
C SER A 119 2.22 -10.50 -6.15
N ARG A 120 3.29 -11.28 -6.27
CA ARG A 120 3.26 -12.75 -6.42
C ARG A 120 3.11 -13.48 -5.08
N TYR A 121 3.46 -12.81 -3.98
CA TYR A 121 3.51 -13.39 -2.64
C TYR A 121 2.25 -13.12 -1.82
N ARG A 122 2.11 -13.89 -0.74
CA ARG A 122 1.06 -13.75 0.26
C ARG A 122 1.68 -13.44 1.63
N PRO A 123 0.90 -12.88 2.56
CA PRO A 123 1.32 -12.82 3.97
C PRO A 123 1.70 -14.22 4.47
N ASN A 124 2.71 -14.29 5.34
CA ASN A 124 3.33 -15.50 5.86
C ASN A 124 4.26 -16.26 4.87
N ASP A 125 4.36 -15.86 3.60
CA ASP A 125 5.39 -16.41 2.73
C ASP A 125 6.78 -16.00 3.24
N LYS A 126 7.73 -16.93 3.13
CA LYS A 126 9.14 -16.70 3.43
C LYS A 126 9.89 -16.43 2.13
N VAL A 127 10.63 -15.35 2.10
CA VAL A 127 11.43 -14.95 0.94
C VAL A 127 12.86 -14.65 1.35
N THR A 128 13.80 -14.91 0.46
CA THR A 128 15.20 -14.52 0.63
C THR A 128 15.44 -13.19 -0.07
N ILE A 129 15.79 -12.16 0.69
CA ILE A 129 16.09 -10.82 0.17
C ILE A 129 17.59 -10.59 0.18
N SER A 130 18.15 -10.33 -1.00
CA SER A 130 19.55 -9.92 -1.16
C SER A 130 19.64 -8.40 -1.08
N VAL A 131 20.50 -7.91 -0.20
CA VAL A 131 20.76 -6.47 -0.05
C VAL A 131 22.25 -6.18 -0.18
N LYS A 132 22.58 -4.98 -0.69
CA LYS A 132 23.92 -4.40 -0.61
C LYS A 132 23.93 -3.41 0.56
N ARG A 133 24.80 -3.65 1.55
CA ARG A 133 25.00 -2.81 2.74
C ARG A 133 26.50 -2.60 2.94
N ASP A 134 26.95 -1.35 3.01
CA ASP A 134 28.37 -1.00 3.17
C ASP A 134 29.26 -1.69 2.11
N GLY A 135 28.81 -1.72 0.87
CA GLY A 135 29.50 -2.36 -0.25
C GLY A 135 29.49 -3.90 -0.27
N LYS A 136 28.91 -4.56 0.76
CA LYS A 136 28.85 -6.02 0.88
C LYS A 136 27.44 -6.54 0.62
N THR A 137 27.35 -7.64 -0.10
CA THR A 137 26.07 -8.35 -0.30
C THR A 137 25.75 -9.18 0.96
N LYS A 138 24.53 -9.06 1.44
CA LYS A 138 23.96 -9.84 2.55
C LYS A 138 22.63 -10.42 2.11
N GLN A 139 22.25 -11.55 2.70
CA GLN A 139 20.95 -12.17 2.51
C GLN A 139 20.18 -12.20 3.82
N PHE A 140 18.87 -11.95 3.73
CA PHE A 140 17.94 -11.99 4.84
C PHE A 140 16.76 -12.88 4.50
N GLU A 141 16.43 -13.81 5.39
CA GLU A 141 15.15 -14.50 5.33
C GLU A 141 14.07 -13.62 5.94
N VAL A 142 13.03 -13.35 5.19
CA VAL A 142 11.96 -12.42 5.56
C VAL A 142 10.64 -13.15 5.52
N VAL A 143 9.89 -13.13 6.62
CA VAL A 143 8.50 -13.57 6.67
C VAL A 143 7.61 -12.38 6.34
N LEU A 144 6.95 -12.44 5.20
CA LEU A 144 6.12 -11.33 4.71
C LEU A 144 4.87 -11.14 5.58
N ARG A 145 4.42 -9.90 5.68
CA ARG A 145 3.29 -9.52 6.53
C ARG A 145 2.15 -8.93 5.71
N ASN A 146 0.94 -8.97 6.26
CA ASN A 146 -0.21 -8.26 5.72
C ASN A 146 -0.16 -6.76 6.09
N LYS A 147 -1.15 -5.99 5.65
CA LYS A 147 -1.24 -4.55 5.92
C LYS A 147 -1.35 -4.21 7.42
N ALA A 148 -1.88 -5.12 8.22
CA ALA A 148 -1.94 -4.97 9.69
C ALA A 148 -0.62 -5.34 10.40
N GLY A 149 0.46 -5.59 9.67
CA GLY A 149 1.76 -5.96 10.22
C GLY A 149 1.85 -7.40 10.73
N LYS A 150 0.90 -8.27 10.38
CA LYS A 150 0.85 -9.66 10.81
C LYS A 150 1.24 -10.62 9.70
N ALA A 151 1.94 -11.70 10.06
CA ALA A 151 2.28 -12.81 9.17
C ALA A 151 1.11 -13.80 9.08
N GLU A 152 -0.07 -13.31 8.71
CA GLU A 152 -1.31 -14.07 8.66
C GLU A 152 -2.06 -13.77 7.37
N LEU A 153 -2.71 -14.81 6.80
CA LEU A 153 -3.64 -14.63 5.69
C LEU A 153 -4.90 -13.91 6.18
N LEU A 154 -5.45 -13.07 5.32
CA LEU A 154 -6.70 -12.38 5.59
C LEU A 154 -7.88 -13.32 5.34
N SER A 155 -8.89 -13.29 6.20
CA SER A 155 -10.13 -14.06 6.03
C SER A 155 -11.16 -13.27 5.22
N ARG A 156 -12.27 -13.93 4.85
CA ARG A 156 -13.43 -13.28 4.20
C ARG A 156 -14.03 -12.15 5.02
N ASP A 157 -13.87 -12.21 6.35
CA ASP A 157 -14.39 -11.19 7.25
C ASP A 157 -13.45 -9.97 7.37
N TYR A 158 -12.29 -10.02 6.70
CA TYR A 158 -11.39 -8.87 6.64
C TYR A 158 -11.98 -7.80 5.73
N VAL A 159 -12.15 -6.62 6.28
CA VAL A 159 -12.58 -5.42 5.54
C VAL A 159 -11.41 -4.43 5.52
N ASP A 160 -10.91 -4.10 4.32
CA ASP A 160 -10.04 -2.92 4.19
C ASP A 160 -10.92 -1.67 4.34
N VAL A 161 -10.93 -1.12 5.54
CA VAL A 161 -11.81 -0.01 5.90
C VAL A 161 -11.54 1.23 5.06
N ALA A 162 -10.30 1.54 4.75
CA ALA A 162 -9.95 2.69 3.90
C ALA A 162 -10.50 2.52 2.48
N GLU A 163 -10.36 1.32 1.91
CA GLU A 163 -10.89 1.00 0.58
C GLU A 163 -12.44 0.95 0.59
N SER A 164 -13.03 0.34 1.62
CA SER A 164 -14.48 0.27 1.82
C SER A 164 -15.12 1.65 1.93
N LEU A 165 -14.54 2.54 2.72
CA LEU A 165 -15.00 3.92 2.86
C LEU A 165 -14.89 4.69 1.53
N GLY A 166 -13.95 4.31 0.65
CA GLY A 166 -13.71 5.00 -0.59
C GLY A 166 -13.13 6.39 -0.38
N GLY A 167 -12.20 6.55 0.57
CA GLY A 167 -11.55 7.80 0.92
C GLY A 167 -10.03 7.75 0.85
N ARG A 168 -9.41 8.91 0.77
CA ARG A 168 -8.00 9.13 1.09
C ARG A 168 -7.91 9.83 2.41
N PHE A 169 -6.95 9.44 3.24
CA PHE A 169 -6.81 9.92 4.61
C PHE A 169 -5.40 10.41 4.88
N ALA A 170 -5.28 11.37 5.78
CA ALA A 170 -4.00 11.88 6.27
C ALA A 170 -4.07 12.13 7.78
N GLU A 171 -2.90 12.06 8.41
CA GLU A 171 -2.73 12.45 9.80
C GLU A 171 -3.09 13.93 10.01
N ILE A 172 -3.59 14.25 11.19
CA ILE A 172 -3.75 15.63 11.63
C ILE A 172 -2.60 16.01 12.56
N ASN A 173 -2.17 17.27 12.46
CA ASN A 173 -1.15 17.82 13.34
C ASN A 173 -1.74 18.38 14.65
N ASP A 174 -0.88 18.69 15.62
CA ASP A 174 -1.29 19.19 16.93
C ASP A 174 -2.01 20.54 16.87
N ARG A 175 -1.71 21.35 15.86
CA ARG A 175 -2.42 22.61 15.63
C ARG A 175 -3.89 22.34 15.30
N THR A 176 -4.17 21.43 14.37
CA THR A 176 -5.52 21.02 14.01
C THR A 176 -6.28 20.42 15.19
N ARG A 177 -5.61 19.59 16.03
CA ARG A 177 -6.22 19.02 17.23
C ARG A 177 -6.70 20.13 18.19
N ARG A 178 -5.83 21.13 18.43
CA ARG A 178 -6.18 22.29 19.30
C ARG A 178 -7.29 23.14 18.72
N GLU A 179 -7.22 23.48 17.43
CA GLU A 179 -8.22 24.31 16.75
C GLU A 179 -9.62 23.67 16.77
N LEU A 180 -9.69 22.35 16.55
CA LEU A 180 -10.95 21.62 16.54
C LEU A 180 -11.38 21.09 17.92
N ARG A 181 -10.55 21.25 18.95
CA ARG A 181 -10.77 20.75 20.32
C ARG A 181 -11.02 19.24 20.35
N ILE A 182 -10.22 18.47 19.61
CA ILE A 182 -10.27 17.02 19.52
C ILE A 182 -8.93 16.41 19.96
N GLU A 183 -8.98 15.21 20.55
CA GLU A 183 -7.78 14.52 21.00
C GLU A 183 -7.16 13.69 19.88
N ASN A 184 -7.98 13.14 18.99
CA ASN A 184 -7.59 12.22 17.94
C ASN A 184 -8.37 12.47 16.64
N GLY A 185 -7.89 11.88 15.55
CA GLY A 185 -8.61 11.88 14.28
C GLY A 185 -7.68 11.79 13.08
N ILE A 186 -8.28 11.43 11.95
CA ILE A 186 -7.66 11.44 10.64
C ILE A 186 -8.48 12.30 9.69
N ARG A 187 -7.81 13.05 8.82
CA ARG A 187 -8.46 13.94 7.86
C ARG A 187 -8.80 13.23 6.57
N VAL A 188 -10.00 13.37 6.08
CA VAL A 188 -10.40 12.99 4.73
C VAL A 188 -9.79 13.99 3.74
N THR A 189 -8.87 13.53 2.89
CA THR A 189 -8.17 14.34 1.88
C THR A 189 -8.66 14.08 0.46
N GLY A 190 -9.57 13.14 0.29
CA GLY A 190 -10.22 12.86 -0.98
C GLY A 190 -11.35 11.86 -0.79
N VAL A 191 -12.40 12.02 -1.60
CA VAL A 191 -13.58 11.14 -1.61
C VAL A 191 -13.77 10.58 -3.02
N ARG A 192 -13.76 9.25 -3.15
CA ARG A 192 -13.95 8.57 -4.42
C ARG A 192 -15.43 8.66 -4.85
N PRO A 193 -15.73 9.09 -6.08
CA PRO A 193 -17.08 9.09 -6.62
C PRO A 193 -17.72 7.69 -6.50
N GLY A 194 -18.97 7.62 -6.02
CA GLY A 194 -19.68 6.36 -5.79
C GLY A 194 -19.24 5.56 -4.56
N GLY A 195 -18.19 5.96 -3.83
CA GLY A 195 -17.77 5.36 -2.57
C GLY A 195 -18.73 5.60 -1.43
N VAL A 196 -18.56 4.89 -0.30
CA VAL A 196 -19.43 4.98 0.88
C VAL A 196 -19.45 6.42 1.43
N LEU A 197 -18.28 7.07 1.57
CA LEU A 197 -18.20 8.45 2.03
C LEU A 197 -18.93 9.42 1.08
N ALA A 198 -18.85 9.19 -0.25
CA ALA A 198 -19.55 10.02 -1.23
C ALA A 198 -21.08 9.88 -1.11
N ARG A 199 -21.59 8.65 -0.95
CA ARG A 199 -23.02 8.39 -0.74
C ARG A 199 -23.53 9.02 0.55
N ALA A 200 -22.73 8.97 1.61
CA ALA A 200 -23.02 9.62 2.88
C ALA A 200 -22.83 11.16 2.84
N ARG A 201 -22.41 11.72 1.69
CA ARG A 201 -22.15 13.17 1.50
C ARG A 201 -21.05 13.72 2.42
N VAL A 202 -20.14 12.87 2.85
CA VAL A 202 -18.93 13.32 3.56
C VAL A 202 -18.05 14.08 2.56
N LYS A 203 -17.57 15.26 2.99
CA LYS A 203 -16.72 16.13 2.16
C LYS A 203 -15.26 16.06 2.61
N GLU A 204 -14.37 16.40 1.71
CA GLU A 204 -12.96 16.62 2.06
C GLU A 204 -12.81 17.64 3.19
N GLY A 205 -11.80 17.45 4.02
CA GLY A 205 -11.55 18.25 5.22
C GLY A 205 -12.23 17.70 6.47
N PHE A 206 -13.21 16.78 6.37
CA PHE A 206 -13.79 16.13 7.54
C PHE A 206 -12.71 15.36 8.32
N VAL A 207 -12.67 15.51 9.62
CA VAL A 207 -11.76 14.78 10.51
C VAL A 207 -12.55 13.69 11.20
N ILE A 208 -12.31 12.45 10.85
CA ILE A 208 -12.94 11.28 11.48
C ILE A 208 -12.24 11.04 12.81
N THR A 209 -13.00 11.07 13.89
CA THR A 209 -12.50 10.83 15.26
C THR A 209 -12.85 9.42 15.76
N HIS A 210 -13.99 8.86 15.30
CA HIS A 210 -14.43 7.51 15.66
C HIS A 210 -15.02 6.78 14.47
N ILE A 211 -14.85 5.46 14.48
CA ILE A 211 -15.50 4.51 13.57
C ILE A 211 -16.10 3.39 14.44
N ASN A 212 -17.42 3.18 14.35
CA ASN A 212 -18.14 2.20 15.15
C ASN A 212 -17.74 2.26 16.65
N ASP A 213 -17.84 3.43 17.28
CA ASP A 213 -17.45 3.74 18.67
C ASP A 213 -15.94 3.60 19.00
N ARG A 214 -15.10 3.22 18.05
CA ARG A 214 -13.65 3.12 18.26
C ARG A 214 -12.96 4.42 17.92
N PRO A 215 -12.15 4.99 18.80
CA PRO A 215 -11.37 6.18 18.49
C PRO A 215 -10.30 5.86 17.44
N ILE A 216 -10.20 6.73 16.44
CA ILE A 216 -9.20 6.67 15.37
C ILE A 216 -8.14 7.74 15.65
N ARG A 217 -6.92 7.32 15.97
CA ARG A 217 -5.80 8.20 16.33
C ARG A 217 -4.85 8.43 15.17
N SER A 218 -4.75 7.44 14.28
CA SER A 218 -3.85 7.43 13.13
C SER A 218 -4.52 6.76 11.94
N VAL A 219 -3.98 6.97 10.73
CA VAL A 219 -4.43 6.26 9.53
C VAL A 219 -4.24 4.75 9.67
N ALA A 220 -3.20 4.31 10.39
CA ALA A 220 -2.97 2.89 10.67
C ALA A 220 -4.06 2.24 11.55
N ASP A 221 -4.84 3.02 12.30
CA ASP A 221 -5.95 2.47 13.08
C ASP A 221 -7.11 1.97 12.21
N LEU A 222 -7.21 2.44 10.96
CA LEU A 222 -8.19 1.92 10.00
C LEU A 222 -7.99 0.41 9.76
N ASP A 223 -6.75 -0.06 9.76
CA ASP A 223 -6.41 -1.47 9.57
C ASP A 223 -6.78 -2.34 10.79
N ARG A 224 -7.07 -1.72 11.92
CA ARG A 224 -7.50 -2.38 13.17
C ARG A 224 -9.01 -2.41 13.36
N VAL A 225 -9.75 -1.71 12.51
CA VAL A 225 -11.22 -1.76 12.52
C VAL A 225 -11.65 -3.09 11.90
N THR A 226 -12.38 -3.90 12.65
CA THR A 226 -12.89 -5.19 12.20
C THR A 226 -14.39 -5.10 11.90
N GLY A 227 -14.82 -5.80 10.85
CA GLY A 227 -16.21 -5.83 10.41
C GLY A 227 -16.67 -4.60 9.62
N PRO A 228 -17.95 -4.57 9.24
CA PRO A 228 -18.48 -3.49 8.43
C PRO A 228 -18.51 -2.16 9.20
N VAL A 229 -18.16 -1.08 8.51
CA VAL A 229 -18.29 0.27 9.05
C VAL A 229 -19.75 0.71 8.90
N THR A 230 -20.45 0.85 10.01
CA THR A 230 -21.86 1.24 10.04
C THR A 230 -22.05 2.73 10.30
N TYR A 231 -21.12 3.36 11.02
CA TYR A 231 -21.14 4.80 11.19
C TYR A 231 -19.75 5.38 11.48
N ILE A 232 -19.62 6.67 11.24
CA ILE A 232 -18.42 7.45 11.55
C ILE A 232 -18.82 8.72 12.26
N GLU A 233 -17.98 9.17 13.20
CA GLU A 233 -18.11 10.44 13.87
C GLU A 233 -16.89 11.30 13.60
N GLY A 234 -17.08 12.61 13.62
CA GLY A 234 -15.99 13.52 13.41
C GLY A 234 -16.40 14.99 13.38
N VAL A 235 -15.45 15.83 12.97
CA VAL A 235 -15.59 17.29 13.02
C VAL A 235 -15.11 17.90 11.71
N TYR A 236 -15.86 18.86 11.18
CA TYR A 236 -15.42 19.68 10.05
C TYR A 236 -14.47 20.82 10.51
N PRO A 237 -13.69 21.41 9.59
CA PRO A 237 -12.79 22.53 9.91
C PRO A 237 -13.47 23.75 10.53
N ASN A 238 -14.78 23.90 10.34
CA ASN A 238 -15.58 24.96 10.96
C ASN A 238 -16.05 24.61 12.40
N GLY A 239 -15.56 23.53 12.99
CA GLY A 239 -15.90 23.08 14.33
C GLY A 239 -17.23 22.31 14.45
N ARG A 240 -17.94 22.07 13.33
CA ARG A 240 -19.21 21.33 13.36
C ARG A 240 -18.96 19.84 13.51
N ALA A 241 -19.37 19.27 14.63
CA ALA A 241 -19.37 17.82 14.86
C ALA A 241 -20.56 17.17 14.15
N ILE A 242 -20.32 16.04 13.48
CA ILE A 242 -21.35 15.27 12.76
C ILE A 242 -21.05 13.78 12.90
N SER A 243 -22.14 13.01 13.06
CA SER A 243 -22.12 11.55 12.90
C SER A 243 -22.83 11.16 11.60
N TYR A 244 -22.23 10.29 10.82
CA TYR A 244 -22.80 9.77 9.59
C TYR A 244 -23.10 8.30 9.74
N SER A 245 -24.35 7.90 9.50
CA SER A 245 -24.73 6.51 9.31
C SER A 245 -24.31 6.07 7.89
N LEU A 246 -23.57 4.97 7.80
CA LEU A 246 -23.05 4.40 6.57
C LEU A 246 -23.79 3.10 6.21
N VAL A 247 -25.12 3.13 6.31
CA VAL A 247 -25.94 1.96 5.94
C VAL A 247 -25.74 1.69 4.45
N GLN A 248 -25.44 0.43 4.11
CA GLN A 248 -25.31 -0.04 2.73
C GLN A 248 -26.66 -0.11 2.02
#